data_d87debe0361af8e882e65bcb87b8c4f1
#
_entry.id   d87debe0361af8e882e65bcb87b8c4f1
#
_cell.length_a   1.000
_cell.length_b   1.000
_cell.length_c   1.000
_cell.angle_alpha   90.00
_cell.angle_beta   90.00
_cell.angle_gamma   90.00
#
_symmetry.space_group_name_H-M   'P 1'
#
loop_
_entity.id
_entity.type
_entity.pdbx_description
1 polymer ?
#
loop_
_entity_poly.entity_id
_entity_poly.type
_entity_poly.pdbx_seq_one_letter_code
_entity_poly.pdbx_strand_id
1 'polypeptide(L)'
;MTESTPDTPAQLAKSDQNLVWLDCEMSGLDPEKERLIEIAIIVTGPQLTPRVEGPVLVIHQDDALLDAMDAWNKGTHGKSGLTDKVRASTLSEAQAEEEILKFIKRYVPRNSTPMATL
;
A
#
# COMPACT_ATOMS: atom_id res chain seq x y z
N MET A 1 18.79 -7.13 29.78
CA MET A 1 18.10 -6.55 29.22
C MET A 1 18.23 -6.44 28.00
N THR A 2 17.83 -6.77 27.40
CA THR A 2 18.02 -6.48 26.31
C THR A 2 17.55 -5.38 25.99
N GLU A 3 18.05 -4.73 25.67
CA GLU A 3 17.59 -3.68 25.27
C GLU A 3 17.23 -3.63 23.97
N SER A 4 16.32 -2.90 23.63
CA SER A 4 16.07 -2.66 22.29
C SER A 4 17.21 -2.02 21.68
N THR A 5 17.49 -2.34 20.48
CA THR A 5 18.52 -1.65 19.76
C THR A 5 18.06 -0.22 19.49
N PRO A 6 18.99 0.70 19.29
CA PRO A 6 18.62 2.07 18.95
C PRO A 6 17.75 2.18 17.72
N ASP A 7 17.84 1.19 16.81
CA ASP A 7 17.06 1.22 15.59
C ASP A 7 15.70 0.60 15.71
N THR A 8 15.38 -0.02 16.83
CA THR A 8 14.07 -0.61 17.01
C THR A 8 13.05 0.50 17.18
N PRO A 9 12.10 0.61 16.27
CA PRO A 9 11.10 1.67 16.41
C PRO A 9 10.24 1.43 17.62
N ALA A 10 9.73 2.48 18.20
CA ALA A 10 8.76 2.37 19.26
C ALA A 10 7.53 1.65 18.71
N GLN A 11 6.97 0.78 19.52
CA GLN A 11 5.77 0.08 19.08
C GLN A 11 4.59 1.03 19.16
N LEU A 12 3.75 0.95 18.14
CA LEU A 12 2.52 1.71 18.07
C LEU A 12 1.40 0.86 18.62
N ALA A 13 0.76 1.32 19.69
CA ALA A 13 -0.38 0.63 20.25
C ALA A 13 -1.63 0.85 19.40
N LYS A 14 -2.54 -0.10 19.41
CA LYS A 14 -3.81 0.02 18.71
C LYS A 14 -4.58 1.18 19.31
N SER A 15 -5.07 2.09 18.48
CA SER A 15 -5.78 3.28 18.93
C SER A 15 -6.66 3.85 17.83
N ASP A 16 -7.79 4.42 18.22
CA ASP A 16 -8.67 5.13 17.28
C ASP A 16 -8.08 6.47 16.86
N GLN A 17 -6.96 6.89 17.45
CA GLN A 17 -6.26 8.11 17.07
C GLN A 17 -5.16 7.85 16.03
N ASN A 18 -4.87 6.60 15.73
CA ASN A 18 -3.84 6.29 14.75
C ASN A 18 -4.31 6.65 13.33
N LEU A 19 -3.37 7.06 12.49
CA LEU A 19 -3.63 7.47 11.12
C LEU A 19 -3.15 6.41 10.15
N VAL A 20 -3.95 6.14 9.12
CA VAL A 20 -3.60 5.19 8.06
C VAL A 20 -3.27 5.99 6.80
N TRP A 21 -2.09 5.73 6.23
CA TRP A 21 -1.62 6.41 5.04
C TRP A 21 -1.47 5.38 3.93
N LEU A 22 -2.12 5.63 2.79
CA LEU A 22 -2.04 4.76 1.63
C LEU A 22 -1.37 5.48 0.48
N ASP A 23 -0.47 4.78 -0.20
CA ASP A 23 0.14 5.23 -1.44
C ASP A 23 -0.15 4.18 -2.49
N CYS A 24 -0.84 4.55 -3.55
CA CYS A 24 -1.32 3.63 -4.57
C CYS A 24 -0.81 4.04 -5.94
N GLU A 25 -0.35 3.04 -6.71
CA GLU A 25 -0.07 3.22 -8.12
C GLU A 25 -1.17 2.54 -8.92
N MET A 26 -1.61 3.19 -9.97
CA MET A 26 -2.69 2.69 -10.82
C MET A 26 -2.25 2.65 -12.26
N SER A 27 -2.97 1.87 -13.07
CA SER A 27 -2.69 1.80 -14.49
C SER A 27 -3.07 3.06 -15.26
N GLY A 28 -3.85 3.94 -14.65
CA GLY A 28 -4.24 5.23 -15.23
C GLY A 28 -5.19 5.96 -14.32
N LEU A 29 -5.83 7.01 -14.82
CA LEU A 29 -6.67 7.90 -14.02
C LEU A 29 -8.18 7.63 -14.13
N ASP A 30 -8.61 6.80 -15.08
CA ASP A 30 -10.03 6.53 -15.27
C ASP A 30 -10.45 5.40 -14.33
N PRO A 31 -11.22 5.68 -13.26
CA PRO A 31 -11.56 4.67 -12.28
C PRO A 31 -12.43 3.53 -12.83
N GLU A 32 -13.06 3.71 -13.98
CA GLU A 32 -13.88 2.66 -14.57
C GLU A 32 -13.04 1.65 -15.36
N LYS A 33 -11.88 2.07 -15.87
CA LYS A 33 -11.04 1.22 -16.70
C LYS A 33 -9.79 0.78 -16.01
N GLU A 34 -9.28 1.60 -15.11
CA GLU A 34 -7.97 1.39 -14.53
C GLU A 34 -8.03 0.54 -13.28
N ARG A 35 -6.90 -0.07 -12.95
CA ARG A 35 -6.79 -0.96 -11.80
C ARG A 35 -5.60 -0.58 -10.96
N LEU A 36 -5.64 -0.99 -9.70
CA LEU A 36 -4.49 -0.87 -8.81
C LEU A 36 -3.40 -1.81 -9.25
N ILE A 37 -2.18 -1.33 -9.28
CA ILE A 37 -1.02 -2.14 -9.61
C ILE A 37 -0.03 -2.23 -8.45
N GLU A 38 -0.05 -1.26 -7.54
CA GLU A 38 0.77 -1.34 -6.33
C GLU A 38 0.08 -0.57 -5.21
N ILE A 39 0.21 -1.06 -3.99
CA ILE A 39 -0.31 -0.37 -2.82
C ILE A 39 0.69 -0.50 -1.68
N ALA A 40 0.99 0.61 -1.02
CA ALA A 40 1.82 0.65 0.17
C ALA A 40 1.02 1.27 1.31
N ILE A 41 1.24 0.80 2.53
CA ILE A 41 0.50 1.28 3.68
C ILE A 41 1.45 1.58 4.83
N ILE A 42 1.16 2.66 5.53
CA ILE A 42 1.88 3.08 6.71
C ILE A 42 0.85 3.47 7.76
N VAL A 43 1.11 3.16 9.01
CA VAL A 43 0.28 3.63 10.12
C VAL A 43 1.16 4.45 11.06
N THR A 44 0.65 5.57 11.51
CA THR A 44 1.35 6.42 12.47
C THR A 44 0.43 6.76 13.62
N GLY A 45 1.02 7.21 14.73
CA GLY A 45 0.26 7.87 15.77
C GLY A 45 -0.24 9.24 15.30
N PRO A 46 -1.07 9.92 16.11
CA PRO A 46 -1.71 11.19 15.70
C PRO A 46 -0.73 12.33 15.46
N GLN A 47 0.47 12.27 16.05
CA GLN A 47 1.51 13.27 15.80
C GLN A 47 2.53 12.78 14.76
N LEU A 48 2.15 11.81 13.91
CA LEU A 48 2.97 11.23 12.86
C LEU A 48 4.11 10.34 13.38
N THR A 49 4.16 10.10 14.67
CA THR A 49 5.09 9.18 15.30
C THR A 49 4.35 8.36 16.35
N PRO A 50 4.77 7.17 16.64
CA PRO A 50 5.72 6.37 15.87
C PRO A 50 5.16 6.00 14.49
N ARG A 51 6.05 5.63 13.58
CA ARG A 51 5.67 5.26 12.24
C ARG A 51 5.90 3.76 12.05
N VAL A 52 4.90 3.06 11.56
CA VAL A 52 5.01 1.63 11.26
C VAL A 52 4.75 1.42 9.79
N GLU A 53 5.75 0.91 9.08
CA GLU A 53 5.60 0.60 7.68
C GLU A 53 4.95 -0.76 7.53
N GLY A 54 3.89 -0.82 6.74
CA GLY A 54 3.23 -2.04 6.41
C GLY A 54 3.77 -2.64 5.11
N PRO A 55 3.06 -3.61 4.56
CA PRO A 55 3.51 -4.24 3.33
C PRO A 55 3.40 -3.30 2.13
N VAL A 56 4.29 -3.51 1.17
CA VAL A 56 4.18 -2.94 -0.16
C VAL A 56 3.78 -4.09 -1.07
N LEU A 57 2.61 -3.98 -1.67
CA LEU A 57 2.00 -5.08 -2.41
C LEU A 57 1.91 -4.73 -3.89
N VAL A 58 2.49 -5.59 -4.73
CA VAL A 58 2.40 -5.46 -6.18
C VAL A 58 1.32 -6.44 -6.63
N ILE A 59 0.29 -5.91 -7.28
CA ILE A 59 -0.91 -6.66 -7.64
C ILE A 59 -0.80 -7.12 -9.10
N HIS A 60 -1.09 -8.39 -9.34
CA HIS A 60 -1.07 -8.92 -10.70
C HIS A 60 -2.18 -8.33 -11.55
N GLN A 61 -1.82 -7.94 -12.77
CA GLN A 61 -2.80 -7.54 -13.79
C GLN A 61 -2.42 -8.19 -15.11
N ASP A 62 -3.40 -8.38 -15.96
CA ASP A 62 -3.21 -9.03 -17.25
C ASP A 62 -2.40 -8.20 -18.21
N ASP A 63 -1.76 -8.86 -19.15
CA ASP A 63 -1.06 -8.17 -20.24
C ASP A 63 -1.98 -7.23 -21.00
N ALA A 64 -3.24 -7.61 -21.19
CA ALA A 64 -4.19 -6.76 -21.90
C ALA A 64 -4.37 -5.40 -21.21
N LEU A 65 -4.46 -5.39 -19.88
CA LEU A 65 -4.56 -4.13 -19.13
C LEU A 65 -3.27 -3.32 -19.25
N LEU A 66 -2.14 -3.97 -19.09
CA LEU A 66 -0.84 -3.29 -19.13
C LEU A 66 -0.54 -2.72 -20.53
N ASP A 67 -0.92 -3.46 -21.57
CA ASP A 67 -0.71 -3.00 -22.94
C ASP A 67 -1.65 -1.86 -23.30
N ALA A 68 -2.79 -1.75 -22.63
CA ALA A 68 -3.76 -0.68 -22.86
C ALA A 68 -3.45 0.61 -22.09
N MET A 69 -2.44 0.61 -21.21
CA MET A 69 -2.05 1.83 -20.49
C MET A 69 -1.66 2.93 -21.47
N ASP A 70 -1.96 4.19 -21.09
CA ASP A 70 -1.55 5.32 -21.90
C ASP A 70 -0.02 5.47 -21.92
N ALA A 71 0.48 6.29 -22.85
CA ALA A 71 1.92 6.43 -23.06
C ALA A 71 2.67 6.90 -21.81
N TRP A 72 2.05 7.80 -21.05
CA TRP A 72 2.68 8.35 -19.86
C TRP A 72 2.83 7.26 -18.78
N ASN A 73 1.77 6.49 -18.53
CA ASN A 73 1.80 5.42 -17.53
C ASN A 73 2.73 4.29 -17.97
N LYS A 74 2.73 3.92 -19.25
CA LYS A 74 3.67 2.93 -19.77
C LYS A 74 5.12 3.37 -19.54
N GLY A 75 5.42 4.63 -19.84
CA GLY A 75 6.77 5.15 -19.66
C GLY A 75 7.18 5.20 -18.19
N THR A 76 6.33 5.73 -17.34
CA THR A 76 6.61 5.90 -15.92
C THR A 76 6.78 4.57 -15.21
N HIS A 77 5.82 3.66 -15.36
CA HIS A 77 5.87 2.36 -14.68
C HIS A 77 6.91 1.43 -15.31
N GLY A 78 7.15 1.55 -16.60
CA GLY A 78 8.20 0.80 -17.26
C GLY A 78 9.58 1.18 -16.75
N LYS A 79 9.84 2.48 -16.60
CA LYS A 79 11.12 2.98 -16.11
C LYS A 79 11.41 2.56 -14.68
N SER A 80 10.39 2.51 -13.84
CA SER A 80 10.55 2.09 -12.45
C SER A 80 10.67 0.58 -12.30
N GLY A 81 10.41 -0.18 -13.37
CA GLY A 81 10.37 -1.64 -13.31
C GLY A 81 9.06 -2.18 -12.76
N LEU A 82 8.10 -1.32 -12.44
CA LEU A 82 6.85 -1.75 -11.83
C LEU A 82 6.02 -2.62 -12.77
N THR A 83 5.98 -2.28 -14.05
CA THR A 83 5.21 -3.06 -15.03
C THR A 83 5.65 -4.53 -15.04
N ASP A 84 6.95 -4.79 -15.02
CA ASP A 84 7.47 -6.15 -14.98
C ASP A 84 7.13 -6.85 -13.69
N LYS A 85 7.17 -6.15 -12.57
CA LYS A 85 6.79 -6.69 -11.27
C LYS A 85 5.31 -7.06 -11.24
N VAL A 86 4.46 -6.24 -11.85
CA VAL A 86 3.01 -6.52 -11.95
C VAL A 86 2.75 -7.79 -12.75
N ARG A 87 3.43 -7.94 -13.88
CA ARG A 87 3.29 -9.17 -14.68
C ARG A 87 3.72 -10.41 -13.92
N ALA A 88 4.80 -10.30 -13.16
CA ALA A 88 5.36 -11.43 -12.42
C ALA A 88 4.62 -11.72 -11.12
N SER A 89 3.83 -10.79 -10.62
CA SER A 89 3.12 -10.96 -9.36
C SER A 89 2.04 -12.03 -9.47
N THR A 90 1.81 -12.75 -8.39
CA THR A 90 0.71 -13.71 -8.28
C THR A 90 -0.38 -13.23 -7.33
N LEU A 91 -0.23 -12.02 -6.79
CA LEU A 91 -1.15 -11.48 -5.82
C LEU A 91 -2.37 -10.86 -6.51
N SER A 92 -3.56 -11.33 -6.17
CA SER A 92 -4.80 -10.75 -6.70
C SER A 92 -5.20 -9.51 -5.93
N GLU A 93 -6.12 -8.72 -6.48
CA GLU A 93 -6.68 -7.56 -5.78
C GLU A 93 -7.33 -7.98 -4.46
N ALA A 94 -8.06 -9.09 -4.45
CA ALA A 94 -8.71 -9.59 -3.24
C ALA A 94 -7.68 -9.98 -2.16
N GLN A 95 -6.59 -10.63 -2.57
CA GLN A 95 -5.52 -11.00 -1.64
C GLN A 95 -4.81 -9.77 -1.09
N ALA A 96 -4.58 -8.76 -1.92
CA ALA A 96 -4.00 -7.50 -1.49
C ALA A 96 -4.89 -6.81 -0.45
N GLU A 97 -6.19 -6.77 -0.69
CA GLU A 97 -7.15 -6.23 0.25
C GLU A 97 -7.10 -6.94 1.59
N GLU A 98 -7.05 -8.26 1.59
CA GLU A 98 -6.93 -9.02 2.83
C GLU A 98 -5.66 -8.66 3.61
N GLU A 99 -4.54 -8.53 2.94
CA GLU A 99 -3.28 -8.20 3.58
C GLU A 99 -3.30 -6.79 4.19
N ILE A 100 -3.87 -5.84 3.47
CA ILE A 100 -4.02 -4.47 3.96
C ILE A 100 -4.93 -4.43 5.18
N LEU A 101 -6.05 -5.12 5.13
CA LEU A 101 -6.99 -5.15 6.24
C LEU A 101 -6.40 -5.82 7.48
N LYS A 102 -5.62 -6.88 7.31
CA LYS A 102 -4.92 -7.50 8.42
C LYS A 102 -3.97 -6.53 9.11
N PHE A 103 -3.24 -5.76 8.31
CA PHE A 103 -2.31 -4.78 8.86
C PHE A 103 -3.06 -3.67 9.60
N ILE A 104 -4.11 -3.13 9.01
CA ILE A 104 -4.92 -2.07 9.62
C ILE A 104 -5.50 -2.53 10.97
N LYS A 105 -6.02 -3.74 11.03
CA LYS A 105 -6.66 -4.27 12.25
C LYS A 105 -5.72 -4.35 13.44
N ARG A 106 -4.41 -4.40 13.20
CA ARG A 106 -3.44 -4.42 14.30
C ARG A 106 -3.35 -3.08 15.02
N TYR A 107 -3.64 -2.00 14.33
CA TYR A 107 -3.37 -0.66 14.84
C TYR A 107 -4.60 0.23 14.96
N VAL A 108 -5.71 -0.16 14.34
CA VAL A 108 -6.89 0.69 14.27
C VAL A 108 -8.12 -0.11 14.65
N PRO A 109 -8.90 0.37 15.63
CA PRO A 109 -10.18 -0.24 15.95
C PRO A 109 -11.18 -0.05 14.80
N ARG A 110 -12.16 -0.89 14.75
CA ARG A 110 -13.16 -0.88 13.70
C ARG A 110 -13.91 0.46 13.67
N ASN A 111 -14.09 1.00 12.45
CA ASN A 111 -14.90 2.20 12.19
C ASN A 111 -14.38 3.47 12.90
N SER A 112 -13.11 3.62 13.09
CA SER A 112 -12.63 4.70 13.92
C SER A 112 -11.65 5.67 13.29
N THR A 113 -10.90 5.31 12.28
CA THR A 113 -9.79 6.14 11.83
C THR A 113 -9.99 6.64 10.41
N PRO A 114 -9.83 7.95 10.18
CA PRO A 114 -9.82 8.45 8.82
C PRO A 114 -8.57 7.98 8.08
N MET A 115 -8.73 7.73 6.80
CA MET A 115 -7.62 7.38 5.93
C MET A 115 -7.09 8.59 5.22
N ALA A 116 -5.79 8.62 5.02
CA ALA A 116 -5.14 9.64 4.21
C ALA A 116 -4.39 8.96 3.07
N THR A 117 -4.36 9.61 1.92
CA THR A 117 -3.64 9.11 0.75
C THR A 117 -2.43 9.99 0.52
N LEU A 118 -1.31 9.35 0.32
CA LEU A 118 -0.06 10.04 0.05
C LEU A 118 0.07 10.42 -1.42
#